data_5e9ac971e8cbfd7459fa01e866c50d5c
#
_entry.id   5e9ac971e8cbfd7459fa01e866c50d5c
#
_cell.length_a   1.000
_cell.length_b   1.000
_cell.length_c   1.000
_cell.angle_alpha   90.00
_cell.angle_beta   90.00
_cell.angle_gamma   90.00
#
_symmetry.space_group_name_H-M   'P 1'
#
loop_
_entity.id
_entity.type
_entity.pdbx_description
1 polymer ?
#
loop_
_entity_poly.entity_id
_entity_poly.type
_entity_poly.pdbx_seq_one_letter_code
_entity_poly.pdbx_strand_id
1 'polypeptide(L)'
;MPERERKQNPGSGYTDNCGHGCGHQLIGTGTLASVIALKDFMKEHNLKGTIRYYGCPAEENAGGKAFLVRDGYFDDCDLALCWHPEQGRRACYGSTKANFRVFFTFHGTPAHASMCPELGRSALDAVELMDVGVNYMREHMIDEARIHYAITDTGGDAPNVVQSRAQVLYAIRAPKITQVKELYNRVCNIAKGAALMTETTVEIRQVAAYSNLISSKILADHMNTYLEKLGPIPYTEQEYAYAQKFQQSLSDQDKNQLP
;
A
#
# COMPACT_ATOMS: atom_id res chain seq x y z
N MET A 1 0.62 11.60 -5.96
CA MET A 1 -0.85 11.63 -6.03
C MET A 1 -1.52 12.74 -5.22
N PRO A 2 -1.27 13.03 -3.94
CA PRO A 2 -1.94 14.13 -3.22
C PRO A 2 -1.84 15.52 -3.90
N GLU A 3 -0.74 15.79 -4.56
CA GLU A 3 -0.48 17.08 -5.19
C GLU A 3 -1.24 17.28 -6.51
N ARG A 4 -1.58 16.20 -7.22
CA ARG A 4 -2.42 16.27 -8.43
C ARG A 4 -3.87 16.56 -8.09
N GLU A 5 -4.42 15.97 -7.02
CA GLU A 5 -5.78 16.24 -6.56
C GLU A 5 -5.96 17.68 -6.07
N ARG A 6 -4.96 18.27 -5.40
CA ARG A 6 -4.98 19.67 -4.95
C ARG A 6 -5.15 20.66 -6.09
N LYS A 7 -4.53 20.44 -7.24
CA LYS A 7 -4.59 21.34 -8.40
C LYS A 7 -5.92 21.26 -9.15
N GLN A 8 -6.66 20.17 -8.98
CA GLN A 8 -7.85 19.90 -9.80
C GLN A 8 -9.18 20.17 -9.09
N ASN A 9 -9.18 20.33 -7.77
CA ASN A 9 -10.39 20.59 -7.00
C ASN A 9 -10.21 21.74 -5.98
N PRO A 10 -10.03 22.99 -6.45
CA PRO A 10 -9.80 24.15 -5.58
C PRO A 10 -10.98 24.52 -4.68
N GLY A 11 -12.11 23.81 -4.78
CA GLY A 11 -13.32 24.06 -4.01
C GLY A 11 -13.62 22.99 -2.94
N SER A 12 -12.82 21.92 -2.80
CA SER A 12 -12.98 20.99 -1.69
C SER A 12 -12.51 21.68 -0.42
N GLY A 13 -13.38 22.03 0.47
CA GLY A 13 -13.08 22.72 1.74
C GLY A 13 -12.30 21.87 2.77
N TYR A 14 -11.49 20.92 2.34
CA TYR A 14 -10.61 20.11 3.18
C TYR A 14 -9.33 20.87 3.49
N THR A 15 -9.15 21.17 4.76
CA THR A 15 -8.01 21.94 5.29
C THR A 15 -6.74 21.10 5.52
N ASP A 16 -6.84 19.77 5.45
CA ASP A 16 -5.75 18.83 5.78
C ASP A 16 -4.95 18.33 4.57
N ASN A 17 -5.23 18.83 3.38
CA ASN A 17 -4.56 18.45 2.13
C ASN A 17 -4.69 16.96 1.73
N CYS A 18 -5.61 16.21 2.30
CA CYS A 18 -5.92 14.84 1.93
C CYS A 18 -7.06 14.78 0.90
N GLY A 19 -7.03 13.76 0.03
CA GLY A 19 -8.05 13.52 -0.98
C GLY A 19 -8.13 12.04 -1.34
N HIS A 20 -9.14 11.67 -2.14
CA HIS A 20 -9.33 10.31 -2.62
C HIS A 20 -8.48 10.03 -3.87
N GLY A 21 -7.19 9.71 -3.71
CA GLY A 21 -6.30 9.35 -4.81
C GLY A 21 -6.47 7.92 -5.34
N CYS A 22 -7.11 7.05 -4.55
CA CYS A 22 -7.29 5.63 -4.88
C CYS A 22 -8.76 5.24 -5.16
N GLY A 23 -9.72 6.15 -4.99
CA GLY A 23 -11.12 5.90 -5.31
C GLY A 23 -11.89 5.02 -4.30
N HIS A 24 -11.46 4.95 -3.04
CA HIS A 24 -12.11 4.12 -2.02
C HIS A 24 -13.57 4.50 -1.76
N GLN A 25 -13.96 5.77 -1.95
CA GLN A 25 -15.36 6.19 -1.89
C GLN A 25 -16.20 5.53 -2.98
N LEU A 26 -15.63 5.29 -4.17
CA LEU A 26 -16.30 4.57 -5.26
C LEU A 26 -16.39 3.07 -4.93
N ILE A 27 -15.33 2.48 -4.40
CA ILE A 27 -15.29 1.06 -4.02
C ILE A 27 -16.41 0.76 -3.02
N GLY A 28 -16.51 1.54 -1.93
CA GLY A 28 -17.53 1.35 -0.91
C GLY A 28 -18.96 1.52 -1.45
N THR A 29 -19.21 2.64 -2.12
CA THR A 29 -20.56 2.96 -2.64
C THR A 29 -20.99 1.98 -3.73
N GLY A 30 -20.13 1.65 -4.69
CA GLY A 30 -20.46 0.73 -5.78
C GLY A 30 -20.71 -0.70 -5.27
N THR A 31 -19.92 -1.16 -4.29
CA THR A 31 -20.15 -2.46 -3.66
C THR A 31 -21.48 -2.49 -2.89
N LEU A 32 -21.81 -1.42 -2.15
CA LEU A 32 -23.10 -1.33 -1.46
C LEU A 32 -24.28 -1.38 -2.44
N ALA A 33 -24.21 -0.62 -3.52
CA ALA A 33 -25.25 -0.63 -4.56
C ALA A 33 -25.41 -2.03 -5.17
N SER A 34 -24.32 -2.73 -5.44
CA SER A 34 -24.32 -4.11 -5.95
C SER A 34 -24.98 -5.08 -4.97
N VAL A 35 -24.71 -4.96 -3.68
CA VAL A 35 -25.32 -5.80 -2.63
C VAL A 35 -26.84 -5.58 -2.54
N ILE A 36 -27.28 -4.31 -2.62
CA ILE A 36 -28.71 -3.97 -2.61
C ILE A 36 -29.39 -4.59 -3.83
N ALA A 37 -28.85 -4.38 -5.02
CA ALA A 37 -29.41 -4.94 -6.27
C ALA A 37 -29.46 -6.47 -6.24
N LEU A 38 -28.40 -7.12 -5.77
CA LEU A 38 -28.35 -8.58 -5.66
C LEU A 38 -29.38 -9.11 -4.65
N LYS A 39 -29.54 -8.43 -3.51
CA LYS A 39 -30.58 -8.78 -2.51
C LYS A 39 -31.98 -8.72 -3.11
N ASP A 40 -32.30 -7.66 -3.87
CA ASP A 40 -33.59 -7.50 -4.49
C ASP A 40 -33.84 -8.55 -5.59
N PHE A 41 -32.82 -8.83 -6.41
CA PHE A 41 -32.86 -9.91 -7.40
C PHE A 41 -33.09 -11.28 -6.77
N MET A 42 -32.36 -11.60 -5.69
CA MET A 42 -32.55 -12.87 -4.97
C MET A 42 -33.98 -13.02 -4.44
N LYS A 43 -34.56 -11.94 -3.91
CA LYS A 43 -35.95 -11.92 -3.41
C LYS A 43 -36.95 -12.15 -4.54
N GLU A 44 -36.79 -11.46 -5.66
CA GLU A 44 -37.66 -11.56 -6.83
C GLU A 44 -37.68 -12.98 -7.42
N HIS A 45 -36.49 -13.61 -7.47
CA HIS A 45 -36.32 -14.94 -8.05
C HIS A 45 -36.35 -16.10 -7.03
N ASN A 46 -36.72 -15.83 -5.76
CA ASN A 46 -36.75 -16.83 -4.67
C ASN A 46 -35.45 -17.61 -4.48
N LEU A 47 -34.29 -16.95 -4.72
CA LEU A 47 -32.99 -17.53 -4.52
C LEU A 47 -32.63 -17.56 -3.03
N LYS A 48 -32.04 -18.66 -2.57
CA LYS A 48 -31.52 -18.81 -1.20
C LYS A 48 -30.06 -18.50 -1.14
N GLY A 49 -29.63 -17.86 -0.05
CA GLY A 49 -28.24 -17.55 0.18
C GLY A 49 -28.05 -16.40 1.17
N THR A 50 -26.82 -16.14 1.56
CA THR A 50 -26.44 -15.06 2.44
C THR A 50 -25.47 -14.15 1.69
N ILE A 51 -25.73 -12.84 1.71
CA ILE A 51 -24.83 -11.83 1.19
C ILE A 51 -24.20 -11.13 2.39
N ARG A 52 -22.87 -11.04 2.40
CA ARG A 52 -22.13 -10.26 3.39
C ARG A 52 -21.41 -9.09 2.72
N TYR A 53 -21.57 -7.92 3.27
CA TYR A 53 -20.85 -6.72 2.87
C TYR A 53 -19.83 -6.37 3.96
N TYR A 54 -18.55 -6.37 3.60
CA TYR A 54 -17.46 -6.12 4.53
C TYR A 54 -16.88 -4.73 4.34
N GLY A 55 -16.91 -3.92 5.40
CA GLY A 55 -16.08 -2.72 5.49
C GLY A 55 -14.66 -3.11 5.91
N CYS A 56 -13.67 -2.77 5.10
CA CYS A 56 -12.26 -3.16 5.31
C CYS A 56 -11.41 -1.91 5.54
N PRO A 57 -11.33 -1.38 6.77
CA PRO A 57 -10.60 -0.15 7.05
C PRO A 57 -9.08 -0.33 6.94
N ALA A 58 -8.37 0.81 6.84
CA ALA A 58 -6.90 0.88 6.86
C ALA A 58 -6.22 0.03 5.76
N GLU A 59 -6.83 -0.07 4.58
CA GLU A 59 -6.31 -0.87 3.46
C GLU A 59 -4.92 -0.39 3.05
N GLU A 60 -4.72 0.93 2.87
CA GLU A 60 -3.47 1.54 2.41
C GLU A 60 -2.30 1.44 3.42
N ASN A 61 -2.61 1.36 4.70
CA ASN A 61 -1.60 1.49 5.75
C ASN A 61 -1.34 0.20 6.54
N ALA A 62 -2.38 -0.44 7.05
CA ALA A 62 -2.25 -1.53 8.02
C ALA A 62 -2.74 -2.89 7.50
N GLY A 63 -3.37 -2.95 6.31
CA GLY A 63 -3.88 -4.20 5.75
C GLY A 63 -5.03 -4.79 6.58
N GLY A 64 -6.07 -3.99 6.86
CA GLY A 64 -7.17 -4.38 7.74
C GLY A 64 -7.85 -5.70 7.40
N LYS A 65 -7.88 -6.08 6.10
CA LYS A 65 -8.40 -7.40 5.66
C LYS A 65 -7.64 -8.58 6.29
N ALA A 66 -6.34 -8.44 6.55
CA ALA A 66 -5.56 -9.51 7.17
C ALA A 66 -6.04 -9.83 8.59
N PHE A 67 -6.52 -8.82 9.33
CA PHE A 67 -7.12 -9.01 10.65
C PHE A 67 -8.47 -9.71 10.55
N LEU A 68 -9.30 -9.35 9.57
CA LEU A 68 -10.58 -10.02 9.34
C LEU A 68 -10.39 -11.50 8.98
N VAL A 69 -9.38 -11.82 8.16
CA VAL A 69 -9.02 -13.21 7.84
C VAL A 69 -8.54 -13.95 9.09
N ARG A 70 -7.65 -13.36 9.87
CA ARG A 70 -7.15 -13.95 11.12
C ARG A 70 -8.28 -14.30 12.10
N ASP A 71 -9.28 -13.42 12.17
CA ASP A 71 -10.39 -13.54 13.11
C ASP A 71 -11.56 -14.38 12.53
N GLY A 72 -11.36 -15.05 11.38
CA GLY A 72 -12.28 -16.04 10.79
C GLY A 72 -13.52 -15.46 10.09
N TYR A 73 -13.56 -14.16 9.81
CA TYR A 73 -14.76 -13.52 9.21
C TYR A 73 -15.09 -14.02 7.80
N PHE A 74 -14.17 -14.69 7.11
CA PHE A 74 -14.38 -15.22 5.76
C PHE A 74 -14.45 -16.75 5.70
N ASP A 75 -14.30 -17.47 6.83
CA ASP A 75 -14.12 -18.92 6.84
C ASP A 75 -15.35 -19.69 6.33
N ASP A 76 -16.55 -19.11 6.45
CA ASP A 76 -17.80 -19.67 5.99
C ASP A 76 -18.34 -19.02 4.69
N CYS A 77 -17.48 -18.28 3.96
CA CYS A 77 -17.83 -17.71 2.66
C CYS A 77 -17.50 -18.69 1.53
N ASP A 78 -18.47 -19.00 0.68
CA ASP A 78 -18.27 -19.85 -0.50
C ASP A 78 -17.44 -19.14 -1.57
N LEU A 79 -17.61 -17.81 -1.68
CA LEU A 79 -16.84 -16.96 -2.60
C LEU A 79 -16.78 -15.53 -2.10
N ALA A 80 -15.76 -14.79 -2.57
CA ALA A 80 -15.59 -13.36 -2.31
C ALA A 80 -15.32 -12.63 -3.62
N LEU A 81 -15.95 -11.47 -3.79
CA LEU A 81 -15.74 -10.56 -4.92
C LEU A 81 -15.27 -9.21 -4.38
N CYS A 82 -14.36 -8.59 -5.10
CA CYS A 82 -13.94 -7.21 -4.86
C CYS A 82 -13.66 -6.53 -6.19
N TRP A 83 -13.61 -5.21 -6.18
CA TRP A 83 -13.25 -4.43 -7.36
C TRP A 83 -12.41 -3.23 -6.97
N HIS A 84 -11.73 -2.65 -7.96
CA HIS A 84 -10.95 -1.43 -7.80
C HIS A 84 -11.11 -0.56 -9.06
N PRO A 85 -11.26 0.77 -8.94
CA PRO A 85 -11.23 1.67 -10.09
C PRO A 85 -9.90 1.56 -10.82
N GLU A 86 -9.96 1.35 -12.14
CA GLU A 86 -8.80 1.27 -13.02
C GLU A 86 -9.13 1.79 -14.42
N GLN A 87 -8.12 1.85 -15.29
CA GLN A 87 -8.25 2.34 -16.65
C GLN A 87 -9.12 1.46 -17.56
N GLY A 88 -9.27 0.19 -17.21
CA GLY A 88 -10.01 -0.78 -18.02
C GLY A 88 -11.13 -1.46 -17.25
N ARG A 89 -12.19 -1.83 -17.95
CA ARG A 89 -13.31 -2.58 -17.38
C ARG A 89 -13.13 -4.07 -17.67
N ARG A 90 -12.48 -4.77 -16.76
CA ARG A 90 -12.20 -6.20 -16.87
C ARG A 90 -12.07 -6.86 -15.50
N ALA A 91 -12.41 -8.12 -15.41
CA ALA A 91 -12.03 -8.96 -14.29
C ALA A 91 -10.67 -9.62 -14.61
N CYS A 92 -9.69 -9.39 -13.74
CA CYS A 92 -8.36 -9.97 -13.86
C CYS A 92 -8.22 -11.16 -12.92
N TYR A 93 -7.42 -12.13 -13.32
CA TYR A 93 -6.94 -13.18 -12.44
C TYR A 93 -5.42 -13.15 -12.41
N GLY A 94 -4.86 -13.55 -11.28
CA GLY A 94 -3.43 -13.50 -11.06
C GLY A 94 -3.10 -13.46 -9.57
N SER A 95 -1.90 -13.06 -9.25
CA SER A 95 -1.45 -12.90 -7.88
C SER A 95 -0.92 -11.49 -7.66
N THR A 96 -1.28 -10.89 -6.53
CA THR A 96 -0.62 -9.67 -6.06
C THR A 96 0.71 -10.04 -5.39
N LYS A 97 1.52 -9.06 -5.01
CA LYS A 97 2.70 -9.31 -4.19
C LYS A 97 2.32 -9.37 -2.71
N ALA A 98 2.92 -10.32 -1.99
CA ALA A 98 2.96 -10.30 -0.53
C ALA A 98 3.80 -9.12 -0.05
N ASN A 99 3.52 -8.61 1.15
CA ASN A 99 4.19 -7.42 1.67
C ASN A 99 4.32 -7.44 3.20
N PHE A 100 5.50 -7.01 3.70
CA PHE A 100 5.71 -6.62 5.08
C PHE A 100 6.04 -5.13 5.15
N ARG A 101 5.44 -4.43 6.12
CA ARG A 101 5.81 -3.07 6.50
C ARG A 101 6.41 -3.08 7.90
N VAL A 102 7.60 -2.53 8.04
CA VAL A 102 8.40 -2.66 9.25
C VAL A 102 9.09 -1.34 9.58
N PHE A 103 8.89 -0.85 10.79
CA PHE A 103 9.70 0.22 11.34
C PHE A 103 10.98 -0.34 11.96
N PHE A 104 12.09 0.30 11.64
CA PHE A 104 13.36 0.16 12.33
C PHE A 104 13.65 1.47 13.02
N THR A 105 13.66 1.43 14.36
CA THR A 105 13.94 2.61 15.20
C THR A 105 15.29 2.39 15.86
N PHE A 106 16.23 3.26 15.53
CA PHE A 106 17.55 3.24 16.16
C PHE A 106 17.58 4.17 17.35
N HIS A 107 18.32 3.76 18.39
CA HIS A 107 18.54 4.52 19.61
C HIS A 107 20.05 4.64 19.85
N GLY A 108 20.53 5.88 19.93
CA GLY A 108 21.90 6.25 20.14
C GLY A 108 22.09 7.12 21.39
N THR A 109 23.21 7.83 21.46
CA THR A 109 23.56 8.72 22.55
C THR A 109 23.74 10.15 22.02
N PRO A 110 23.00 11.13 22.53
CA PRO A 110 23.15 12.51 22.09
C PRO A 110 24.46 13.13 22.59
N ALA A 111 25.04 14.01 21.78
CA ALA A 111 26.16 14.81 22.15
C ALA A 111 26.21 16.12 21.34
N HIS A 112 26.98 17.09 21.76
CA HIS A 112 27.23 18.27 20.97
C HIS A 112 28.28 17.94 19.87
N ALA A 113 27.86 17.94 18.60
CA ALA A 113 28.66 17.42 17.50
C ALA A 113 30.00 18.12 17.26
N SER A 114 30.20 19.37 17.73
CA SER A 114 31.45 20.07 17.57
C SER A 114 32.26 20.20 18.88
N MET A 115 31.68 19.95 20.05
CA MET A 115 32.36 20.13 21.34
C MET A 115 32.82 18.80 21.95
N CYS A 116 31.99 17.76 21.85
CA CYS A 116 32.27 16.46 22.44
C CYS A 116 31.64 15.32 21.58
N PRO A 117 31.94 15.28 20.27
CA PRO A 117 31.34 14.28 19.36
C PRO A 117 31.68 12.84 19.77
N GLU A 118 32.84 12.63 20.41
CA GLU A 118 33.28 11.30 20.87
C GLU A 118 32.35 10.67 21.93
N LEU A 119 31.52 11.46 22.60
CA LEU A 119 30.54 10.97 23.56
C LEU A 119 29.21 10.57 22.89
N GLY A 120 29.03 10.93 21.62
CA GLY A 120 27.82 10.67 20.87
C GLY A 120 27.82 9.31 20.14
N ARG A 121 26.62 8.79 19.87
CA ARG A 121 26.36 7.66 18.96
C ARG A 121 25.14 7.99 18.14
N SER A 122 25.33 8.21 16.86
CA SER A 122 24.26 8.70 15.98
C SER A 122 23.30 7.58 15.54
N ALA A 123 22.05 7.74 15.91
CA ALA A 123 20.98 6.89 15.43
C ALA A 123 20.68 7.13 13.93
N LEU A 124 20.92 8.36 13.43
CA LEU A 124 20.73 8.67 12.02
C LEU A 124 21.78 7.99 11.15
N ASP A 125 23.05 7.97 11.59
CA ASP A 125 24.13 7.25 10.87
C ASP A 125 23.79 5.75 10.75
N ALA A 126 23.17 5.17 11.80
CA ALA A 126 22.71 3.79 11.75
C ALA A 126 21.61 3.57 10.70
N VAL A 127 20.66 4.51 10.55
CA VAL A 127 19.64 4.46 9.49
C VAL A 127 20.31 4.54 8.11
N GLU A 128 21.24 5.47 7.91
CA GLU A 128 21.94 5.63 6.63
C GLU A 128 22.75 4.39 6.25
N LEU A 129 23.50 3.82 7.20
CA LEU A 129 24.24 2.57 6.97
C LEU A 129 23.32 1.38 6.68
N MET A 130 22.16 1.30 7.34
CA MET A 130 21.15 0.30 7.02
C MET A 130 20.63 0.47 5.59
N ASP A 131 20.31 1.69 5.18
CA ASP A 131 19.79 1.99 3.85
C ASP A 131 20.81 1.65 2.76
N VAL A 132 22.08 1.96 2.96
CA VAL A 132 23.18 1.56 2.08
C VAL A 132 23.31 0.04 2.02
N GLY A 133 23.29 -0.65 3.17
CA GLY A 133 23.38 -2.12 3.23
C GLY A 133 22.22 -2.81 2.50
N VAL A 134 21.00 -2.30 2.64
CA VAL A 134 19.83 -2.82 1.89
C VAL A 134 19.97 -2.53 0.39
N ASN A 135 20.52 -1.40 -0.01
CA ASN A 135 20.77 -1.11 -1.43
C ASN A 135 21.74 -2.12 -2.05
N TYR A 136 22.80 -2.52 -1.37
CA TYR A 136 23.68 -3.59 -1.84
C TYR A 136 22.98 -4.96 -1.88
N MET A 137 22.09 -5.24 -0.95
CA MET A 137 21.34 -6.48 -0.95
C MET A 137 20.45 -6.64 -2.20
N ARG A 138 20.06 -5.55 -2.87
CA ARG A 138 19.21 -5.59 -4.07
C ARG A 138 19.83 -6.36 -5.23
N GLU A 139 21.17 -6.38 -5.35
CA GLU A 139 21.89 -7.20 -6.34
C GLU A 139 21.73 -8.72 -6.10
N HIS A 140 21.27 -9.12 -4.91
CA HIS A 140 21.23 -10.50 -4.45
C HIS A 140 19.83 -10.93 -4.02
N MET A 141 18.79 -10.44 -4.70
CA MET A 141 17.39 -10.85 -4.53
C MET A 141 16.75 -11.10 -5.90
N ILE A 142 15.62 -11.79 -5.91
CA ILE A 142 14.88 -12.08 -7.14
C ILE A 142 14.39 -10.79 -7.80
N ASP A 143 14.32 -10.77 -9.13
CA ASP A 143 13.95 -9.59 -9.92
C ASP A 143 12.55 -9.06 -9.62
N GLU A 144 11.61 -9.94 -9.26
CA GLU A 144 10.24 -9.58 -8.94
C GLU A 144 10.07 -8.99 -7.55
N ALA A 145 11.08 -9.13 -6.67
CA ALA A 145 11.03 -8.52 -5.34
C ALA A 145 11.27 -7.01 -5.42
N ARG A 146 10.74 -6.29 -4.44
CA ARG A 146 10.97 -4.84 -4.28
C ARG A 146 11.08 -4.50 -2.81
N ILE A 147 12.06 -3.65 -2.51
CA ILE A 147 12.25 -3.10 -1.17
C ILE A 147 12.30 -1.58 -1.31
N HIS A 148 11.43 -0.91 -0.58
CA HIS A 148 11.36 0.54 -0.52
C HIS A 148 11.48 0.99 0.92
N TYR A 149 11.95 2.22 1.13
CA TYR A 149 11.97 2.81 2.47
C TYR A 149 11.63 4.30 2.42
N ALA A 150 11.29 4.81 3.60
CA ALA A 150 11.16 6.23 3.86
C ALA A 150 11.69 6.50 5.27
N ILE A 151 12.58 7.48 5.42
CA ILE A 151 12.99 7.96 6.74
C ILE A 151 11.80 8.74 7.31
N THR A 152 11.30 8.29 8.45
CA THR A 152 10.10 8.85 9.11
C THR A 152 10.43 9.73 10.29
N ASP A 153 11.66 9.64 10.81
CA ASP A 153 12.20 10.47 11.86
C ASP A 153 13.73 10.56 11.70
N THR A 154 14.24 11.75 11.56
CA THR A 154 15.68 12.01 11.44
C THR A 154 16.36 12.31 12.79
N GLY A 155 15.58 12.40 13.86
CA GLY A 155 16.09 12.75 15.19
C GLY A 155 16.23 14.25 15.46
N GLY A 156 15.65 15.08 14.59
CA GLY A 156 15.66 16.54 14.68
C GLY A 156 16.30 17.23 13.48
N ASP A 157 16.31 18.54 13.50
CA ASP A 157 16.77 19.42 12.43
C ASP A 157 18.07 20.20 12.76
N ALA A 158 18.61 20.04 13.97
CA ALA A 158 19.81 20.75 14.44
C ALA A 158 21.08 19.95 14.08
N PRO A 159 21.92 20.41 13.12
CA PRO A 159 23.08 19.67 12.64
C PRO A 159 24.22 19.56 13.66
N ASN A 160 24.18 20.37 14.72
CA ASN A 160 25.16 20.36 15.81
C ASN A 160 24.76 19.42 16.97
N VAL A 161 23.72 18.61 16.81
CA VAL A 161 23.31 17.62 17.80
C VAL A 161 23.42 16.23 17.18
N VAL A 162 24.16 15.32 17.83
CA VAL A 162 24.19 13.91 17.48
C VAL A 162 22.82 13.29 17.80
N GLN A 163 22.18 12.69 16.82
CA GLN A 163 20.79 12.21 16.93
C GLN A 163 20.71 10.97 17.83
N SER A 164 19.98 11.09 18.93
CA SER A 164 19.76 9.97 19.86
C SER A 164 18.68 9.00 19.41
N ARG A 165 17.86 9.37 18.43
CA ARG A 165 16.79 8.54 17.88
C ARG A 165 16.61 8.87 16.41
N ALA A 166 16.48 7.83 15.57
CA ALA A 166 16.05 7.97 14.19
C ALA A 166 15.21 6.75 13.79
N GLN A 167 14.33 6.92 12.79
CA GLN A 167 13.43 5.86 12.37
C GLN A 167 13.27 5.82 10.86
N VAL A 168 13.27 4.60 10.31
CA VAL A 168 12.97 4.32 8.91
C VAL A 168 11.88 3.27 8.79
N LEU A 169 10.95 3.47 7.85
CA LEU A 169 9.89 2.53 7.49
C LEU A 169 10.26 1.82 6.21
N TYR A 170 10.32 0.51 6.25
CA TYR A 170 10.54 -0.36 5.09
C TYR A 170 9.24 -1.02 4.62
N ALA A 171 9.09 -1.16 3.30
CA ALA A 171 8.13 -2.05 2.65
C ALA A 171 8.91 -3.11 1.85
N ILE A 172 8.71 -4.38 2.21
CA ILE A 172 9.39 -5.53 1.62
C ILE A 172 8.37 -6.36 0.88
N ARG A 173 8.51 -6.48 -0.44
CA ARG A 173 7.52 -7.10 -1.33
C ARG A 173 8.16 -8.20 -2.18
N ALA A 174 7.43 -9.32 -2.32
CA ALA A 174 7.78 -10.39 -3.25
C ALA A 174 6.52 -11.14 -3.72
N PRO A 175 6.60 -11.97 -4.79
CA PRO A 175 5.46 -12.73 -5.27
C PRO A 175 4.82 -13.65 -4.22
N LYS A 176 5.63 -14.22 -3.31
CA LYS A 176 5.15 -15.17 -2.29
C LYS A 176 5.56 -14.72 -0.89
N ILE A 177 4.71 -15.01 0.08
CA ILE A 177 4.96 -14.69 1.49
C ILE A 177 6.24 -15.33 2.05
N THR A 178 6.61 -16.52 1.58
CA THR A 178 7.85 -17.20 1.99
C THR A 178 9.09 -16.41 1.58
N GLN A 179 9.07 -15.82 0.38
CA GLN A 179 10.14 -14.96 -0.13
C GLN A 179 10.23 -13.63 0.64
N VAL A 180 9.08 -13.05 1.01
CA VAL A 180 9.06 -11.84 1.86
C VAL A 180 9.67 -12.13 3.23
N LYS A 181 9.35 -13.27 3.84
CA LYS A 181 9.93 -13.69 5.15
C LYS A 181 11.44 -13.84 5.07
N GLU A 182 11.96 -14.44 4.00
CA GLU A 182 13.40 -14.57 3.77
C GLU A 182 14.08 -13.20 3.66
N LEU A 183 13.55 -12.31 2.79
CA LEU A 183 14.08 -10.96 2.61
C LEU A 183 13.99 -10.13 3.89
N TYR A 184 12.89 -10.25 4.63
CA TYR A 184 12.73 -9.60 5.93
C TYR A 184 13.83 -9.98 6.92
N ASN A 185 14.15 -11.27 7.02
CA ASN A 185 15.24 -11.74 7.89
C ASN A 185 16.59 -11.13 7.50
N ARG A 186 16.85 -11.02 6.19
CA ARG A 186 18.08 -10.38 5.66
C ARG A 186 18.12 -8.90 5.99
N VAL A 187 17.02 -8.17 5.82
CA VAL A 187 16.90 -6.74 6.20
C VAL A 187 17.11 -6.56 7.70
N CYS A 188 16.53 -7.43 8.54
CA CYS A 188 16.76 -7.41 9.99
C CYS A 188 18.24 -7.62 10.35
N ASN A 189 18.96 -8.48 9.64
CA ASN A 189 20.39 -8.71 9.87
C ASN A 189 21.23 -7.45 9.48
N ILE A 190 20.86 -6.78 8.40
CA ILE A 190 21.49 -5.52 8.00
C ILE A 190 21.27 -4.44 9.06
N ALA A 191 20.04 -4.31 9.57
CA ALA A 191 19.73 -3.35 10.64
C ALA A 191 20.56 -3.62 11.91
N LYS A 192 20.70 -4.89 12.31
CA LYS A 192 21.57 -5.27 13.45
C LYS A 192 23.03 -4.97 13.17
N GLY A 193 23.51 -5.18 11.94
CA GLY A 193 24.86 -4.82 11.52
C GLY A 193 25.11 -3.32 11.59
N ALA A 194 24.15 -2.51 11.10
CA ALA A 194 24.23 -1.05 11.20
C ALA A 194 24.27 -0.58 12.66
N ALA A 195 23.43 -1.14 13.53
CA ALA A 195 23.44 -0.84 14.95
C ALA A 195 24.78 -1.19 15.60
N LEU A 196 25.37 -2.34 15.24
CA LEU A 196 26.69 -2.75 15.76
C LEU A 196 27.81 -1.80 15.29
N MET A 197 27.79 -1.39 14.02
CA MET A 197 28.81 -0.47 13.46
C MET A 197 28.78 0.92 14.10
N THR A 198 27.59 1.38 14.54
CA THR A 198 27.41 2.71 15.13
C THR A 198 27.32 2.69 16.66
N GLU A 199 27.49 1.53 17.28
CA GLU A 199 27.32 1.33 18.74
C GLU A 199 25.95 1.83 19.25
N THR A 200 24.91 1.65 18.43
CA THR A 200 23.51 1.98 18.75
C THR A 200 22.71 0.71 19.01
N THR A 201 21.42 0.84 19.34
CA THR A 201 20.49 -0.28 19.41
C THR A 201 19.37 -0.10 18.39
N VAL A 202 18.75 -1.21 17.95
CA VAL A 202 17.62 -1.18 17.00
C VAL A 202 16.41 -1.89 17.57
N GLU A 203 15.28 -1.20 17.55
CA GLU A 203 13.95 -1.76 17.76
C GLU A 203 13.31 -2.06 16.39
N ILE A 204 12.76 -3.25 16.22
CA ILE A 204 12.13 -3.70 14.98
C ILE A 204 10.64 -3.94 15.25
N ARG A 205 9.76 -3.15 14.61
CA ARG A 205 8.32 -3.24 14.80
C ARG A 205 7.60 -3.45 13.47
N GLN A 206 7.07 -4.65 13.25
CA GLN A 206 6.24 -4.96 12.11
C GLN A 206 4.84 -4.33 12.29
N VAL A 207 4.37 -3.60 11.29
CA VAL A 207 3.08 -2.88 11.33
C VAL A 207 2.06 -3.38 10.34
N ALA A 208 2.51 -4.06 9.28
CA ALA A 208 1.62 -4.77 8.37
C ALA A 208 2.31 -6.03 7.83
N ALA A 209 1.53 -7.09 7.66
CA ALA A 209 1.95 -8.34 7.03
C ALA A 209 0.76 -8.97 6.34
N TYR A 210 0.88 -9.21 5.04
CA TYR A 210 -0.13 -9.93 4.29
C TYR A 210 0.48 -10.75 3.15
N SER A 211 -0.18 -11.87 2.88
CA SER A 211 0.16 -12.76 1.78
C SER A 211 -0.26 -12.16 0.44
N ASN A 212 0.27 -12.74 -0.62
CA ASN A 212 -0.23 -12.46 -1.96
C ASN A 212 -1.68 -12.96 -2.11
N LEU A 213 -2.48 -12.20 -2.83
CA LEU A 213 -3.81 -12.63 -3.26
C LEU A 213 -3.66 -13.66 -4.39
N ILE A 214 -4.49 -14.70 -4.36
CA ILE A 214 -4.64 -15.66 -5.46
C ILE A 214 -6.11 -15.60 -5.89
N SER A 215 -6.36 -15.06 -7.07
CA SER A 215 -7.71 -14.93 -7.60
C SER A 215 -8.15 -16.17 -8.39
N SER A 216 -9.46 -16.39 -8.44
CA SER A 216 -10.07 -17.50 -9.19
C SER A 216 -10.21 -17.13 -10.66
N LYS A 217 -9.58 -17.89 -11.55
CA LYS A 217 -9.76 -17.74 -13.01
C LYS A 217 -11.22 -17.97 -13.43
N ILE A 218 -11.89 -18.96 -12.85
CA ILE A 218 -13.29 -19.28 -13.18
C ILE A 218 -14.21 -18.10 -12.87
N LEU A 219 -14.05 -17.48 -11.70
CA LEU A 219 -14.83 -16.29 -11.32
C LEU A 219 -14.52 -15.10 -12.21
N ALA A 220 -13.25 -14.88 -12.56
CA ALA A 220 -12.85 -13.79 -13.45
C ALA A 220 -13.43 -13.97 -14.86
N ASP A 221 -13.37 -15.17 -15.42
CA ASP A 221 -13.95 -15.47 -16.74
C ASP A 221 -15.47 -15.26 -16.74
N HIS A 222 -16.15 -15.70 -15.68
CA HIS A 222 -17.59 -15.44 -15.50
C HIS A 222 -17.91 -13.94 -15.44
N MET A 223 -17.17 -13.19 -14.63
CA MET A 223 -17.36 -11.75 -14.55
C MET A 223 -17.14 -11.07 -15.89
N ASN A 224 -16.12 -11.44 -16.66
CA ASN A 224 -15.85 -10.88 -17.98
C ASN A 224 -17.00 -11.14 -18.94
N THR A 225 -17.59 -12.33 -18.94
CA THR A 225 -18.77 -12.66 -19.76
C THR A 225 -19.93 -11.68 -19.49
N TYR A 226 -20.16 -11.29 -18.24
CA TYR A 226 -21.21 -10.31 -17.90
C TYR A 226 -20.79 -8.87 -18.22
N LEU A 227 -19.53 -8.51 -18.01
CA LEU A 227 -19.02 -7.21 -18.39
C LEU A 227 -19.13 -6.96 -19.92
N GLU A 228 -18.88 -7.98 -20.74
CA GLU A 228 -19.05 -7.94 -22.19
C GLU A 228 -20.54 -7.76 -22.56
N LYS A 229 -21.43 -8.53 -21.95
CA LYS A 229 -22.89 -8.40 -22.18
C LYS A 229 -23.44 -7.01 -21.84
N LEU A 230 -22.91 -6.39 -20.78
CA LEU A 230 -23.30 -5.04 -20.37
C LEU A 230 -22.84 -3.96 -21.34
N GLY A 231 -21.81 -4.25 -22.17
CA GLY A 231 -21.24 -3.28 -23.10
C GLY A 231 -20.52 -2.11 -22.40
N PRO A 232 -20.11 -1.08 -23.13
CA PRO A 232 -19.41 0.07 -22.59
C PRO A 232 -20.30 0.89 -21.65
N ILE A 233 -19.69 1.62 -20.71
CA ILE A 233 -20.41 2.58 -19.86
C ILE A 233 -20.84 3.76 -20.74
N PRO A 234 -22.14 4.12 -20.72
CA PRO A 234 -22.65 5.21 -21.56
C PRO A 234 -22.35 6.59 -20.91
N TYR A 235 -21.13 7.05 -21.05
CA TYR A 235 -20.75 8.39 -20.58
C TYR A 235 -21.38 9.47 -21.46
N THR A 236 -21.80 10.56 -20.82
CA THR A 236 -22.29 11.76 -21.48
C THR A 236 -21.15 12.63 -22.03
N GLU A 237 -21.43 13.51 -22.98
CA GLU A 237 -20.44 14.48 -23.48
C GLU A 237 -19.87 15.38 -22.36
N GLN A 238 -20.68 15.71 -21.36
CA GLN A 238 -20.24 16.50 -20.21
C GLN A 238 -19.22 15.73 -19.35
N GLU A 239 -19.41 14.43 -19.15
CA GLU A 239 -18.48 13.57 -18.43
C GLU A 239 -17.18 13.40 -19.21
N TYR A 240 -17.23 13.24 -20.52
CA TYR A 240 -16.04 13.23 -21.38
C TYR A 240 -15.28 14.57 -21.30
N ALA A 241 -15.98 15.71 -21.40
CA ALA A 241 -15.36 17.02 -21.28
C ALA A 241 -14.73 17.23 -19.88
N TYR A 242 -15.34 16.70 -18.84
CA TYR A 242 -14.79 16.73 -17.49
C TYR A 242 -13.52 15.87 -17.39
N ALA A 243 -13.54 14.65 -17.90
CA ALA A 243 -12.37 13.76 -17.93
C ALA A 243 -11.19 14.39 -18.70
N GLN A 244 -11.44 15.07 -19.82
CA GLN A 244 -10.41 15.76 -20.60
C GLN A 244 -9.68 16.84 -19.79
N LYS A 245 -10.35 17.53 -18.85
CA LYS A 245 -9.69 18.50 -17.97
C LYS A 245 -8.65 17.85 -17.05
N PHE A 246 -8.90 16.62 -16.60
CA PHE A 246 -7.91 15.84 -15.84
C PHE A 246 -6.74 15.41 -16.73
N GLN A 247 -7.01 14.98 -17.96
CA GLN A 247 -5.94 14.59 -18.90
C GLN A 247 -4.98 15.75 -19.18
N GLN A 248 -5.45 17.00 -19.20
CA GLN A 248 -4.58 18.16 -19.38
C GLN A 248 -3.50 18.31 -18.31
N SER A 249 -3.75 17.84 -17.10
CA SER A 249 -2.79 17.88 -15.98
C SER A 249 -1.78 16.74 -15.98
N LEU A 250 -1.94 15.75 -16.85
CA LEU A 250 -1.03 14.60 -16.97
C LEU A 250 0.24 15.00 -17.74
N SER A 251 1.36 14.36 -17.39
CA SER A 251 2.58 14.42 -18.20
C SER A 251 2.37 13.76 -19.56
N ASP A 252 3.17 14.09 -20.55
CA ASP A 252 3.09 13.44 -21.87
C ASP A 252 3.38 11.93 -21.78
N GLN A 253 4.23 11.52 -20.86
CA GLN A 253 4.50 10.11 -20.58
C GLN A 253 3.25 9.39 -20.05
N ASP A 254 2.50 10.01 -19.14
CA ASP A 254 1.26 9.45 -18.61
C ASP A 254 0.16 9.40 -19.67
N LYS A 255 0.05 10.44 -20.51
CA LYS A 255 -0.92 10.47 -21.63
C LYS A 255 -0.70 9.35 -22.64
N ASN A 256 0.57 9.01 -22.90
CA ASN A 256 0.93 7.92 -23.82
C ASN A 256 0.61 6.53 -23.27
N GLN A 257 0.28 6.42 -21.99
CA GLN A 257 -0.14 5.16 -21.33
C GLN A 257 -1.67 5.02 -21.23
N LEU A 258 -2.42 6.04 -21.62
CA LEU A 258 -3.87 5.95 -21.69
C LEU A 258 -4.28 5.06 -22.87
N PRO A 259 -5.33 4.23 -22.71
CA PRO A 259 -5.83 3.36 -23.75
C PRO A 259 -6.41 4.13 -24.96
#